data_3cc044afd9e25d42a2e5bce3204b5c92
#
_entry.id   3cc044afd9e25d42a2e5bce3204b5c92
#
_cell.length_a   1.000
_cell.length_b   1.000
_cell.length_c   1.000
_cell.angle_alpha   90.00
_cell.angle_beta   90.00
_cell.angle_gamma   90.00
#
_symmetry.space_group_name_H-M   'P 1'
#
loop_
_entity.id
_entity.type
_entity.pdbx_description
1 polymer ?
#
loop_
_entity_poly.entity_id
_entity_poly.type
_entity_poly.pdbx_seq_one_letter_code
_entity_poly.pdbx_strand_id
1 'polypeptide(L)'
;MQNTASQIAPVADTGQPLLELANVEVIYDRVFLAIKGVSLKIHRGQMIALLGSNGAGKSTTLKSISGLLAPERGLVTRGALTFQGKDILPLSPPKRVASGLVHVLEGRRIFEHLSPEDNLLAAYATRGSRQRYQEIKEQVFNYFPRLKERARSKAGYLSGGEQQMLAIGRALMTEPELIMLDEPSLGLSPLLVQEIFEIIREINKEQGVSVLLVEQNAAAALAVVDYAYLLENGHVVMSADAAVMRENPDVQEFYLGGSGKVDYLNVKHYRRRKRWLA
;
A
#
# COMPACT_ATOMS: atom_id res chain seq x y z
N MET A 1 -24.81 24.86 -21.03
CA MET A 1 -23.70 23.90 -21.04
C MET A 1 -23.16 23.85 -19.62
N GLN A 2 -23.68 22.91 -18.84
CA GLN A 2 -23.42 22.84 -17.40
C GLN A 2 -22.07 22.18 -17.14
N ASN A 3 -21.28 22.89 -16.36
CA ASN A 3 -19.93 22.53 -15.92
C ASN A 3 -20.05 21.44 -14.83
N THR A 4 -19.97 20.17 -15.19
CA THR A 4 -19.83 19.08 -14.23
C THR A 4 -18.37 18.96 -13.83
N ALA A 5 -17.94 19.83 -12.92
CA ALA A 5 -16.76 19.57 -12.12
C ALA A 5 -17.02 18.25 -11.34
N SER A 6 -16.20 17.24 -11.58
CA SER A 6 -16.23 15.97 -10.84
C SER A 6 -16.03 16.28 -9.35
N GLN A 7 -17.11 16.23 -8.58
CA GLN A 7 -17.06 16.40 -7.13
C GLN A 7 -16.33 15.19 -6.55
N ILE A 8 -15.15 15.44 -5.99
CA ILE A 8 -14.48 14.53 -5.07
C ILE A 8 -15.42 14.40 -3.87
N ALA A 9 -16.09 13.25 -3.73
CA ALA A 9 -16.94 13.00 -2.58
C ALA A 9 -16.07 12.99 -1.31
N PRO A 10 -16.39 13.80 -0.28
CA PRO A 10 -15.63 13.79 0.96
C PRO A 10 -15.85 12.43 1.66
N VAL A 11 -14.74 11.80 2.06
CA VAL A 11 -14.76 10.74 3.07
C VAL A 11 -15.51 11.28 4.28
N ALA A 12 -16.46 10.53 4.83
CA ALA A 12 -17.14 10.91 6.07
C ALA A 12 -16.06 11.28 7.11
N ASP A 13 -16.10 12.50 7.61
CA ASP A 13 -15.11 13.04 8.54
C ASP A 13 -15.26 12.31 9.90
N THR A 14 -14.55 11.19 10.04
CA THR A 14 -14.60 10.34 11.25
C THR A 14 -13.55 10.75 12.29
N GLY A 15 -13.05 11.99 12.25
CA GLY A 15 -12.03 12.49 13.16
C GLY A 15 -10.64 12.67 12.51
N GLN A 16 -9.64 12.92 13.34
CA GLN A 16 -8.27 13.15 12.85
C GLN A 16 -7.73 11.92 12.10
N PRO A 17 -7.20 12.07 10.85
CA PRO A 17 -6.65 10.94 10.10
C PRO A 17 -5.42 10.35 10.80
N LEU A 18 -5.24 9.04 10.67
CA LEU A 18 -4.05 8.34 11.15
C LEU A 18 -2.82 8.75 10.34
N LEU A 19 -2.96 8.76 8.99
CA LEU A 19 -1.95 9.25 8.04
C LEU A 19 -2.58 10.30 7.14
N GLU A 20 -1.88 11.41 6.93
CA GLU A 20 -2.27 12.43 5.95
C GLU A 20 -1.07 12.87 5.13
N LEU A 21 -1.25 12.84 3.82
CA LEU A 21 -0.40 13.50 2.84
C LEU A 21 -1.17 14.72 2.33
N ALA A 22 -0.56 15.89 2.40
CA ALA A 22 -1.14 17.14 1.91
C ALA A 22 -0.22 17.77 0.87
N ASN A 23 -0.62 17.68 -0.40
CA ASN A 23 0.06 18.30 -1.54
C ASN A 23 1.56 17.93 -1.64
N VAL A 24 1.89 16.64 -1.48
CA VAL A 24 3.26 16.14 -1.42
C VAL A 24 3.86 16.08 -2.82
N GLU A 25 5.06 16.68 -2.98
CA GLU A 25 5.89 16.59 -4.17
C GLU A 25 7.20 15.87 -3.85
N VAL A 26 7.64 14.98 -4.76
CA VAL A 26 8.92 14.27 -4.64
C VAL A 26 9.71 14.41 -5.94
N ILE A 27 10.97 14.81 -5.79
CA ILE A 27 11.93 14.92 -6.89
C ILE A 27 13.07 13.90 -6.66
N TYR A 28 13.47 13.21 -7.73
CA TYR A 28 14.70 12.40 -7.79
C TYR A 28 15.80 13.15 -8.55
N ASP A 29 17.04 12.98 -8.08
CA ASP A 29 18.25 13.61 -8.67
C ASP A 29 18.11 15.13 -8.88
N ARG A 30 17.19 15.79 -8.19
CA ARG A 30 16.83 17.22 -8.35
C ARG A 30 16.30 17.59 -9.75
N VAL A 31 15.91 16.61 -10.55
CA VAL A 31 15.48 16.81 -11.95
C VAL A 31 14.14 16.17 -12.22
N PHE A 32 13.93 14.93 -11.77
CA PHE A 32 12.73 14.18 -12.11
C PHE A 32 11.65 14.32 -11.04
N LEU A 33 10.58 15.05 -11.33
CA LEU A 33 9.41 15.21 -10.46
C LEU A 33 8.51 13.97 -10.59
N ALA A 34 8.62 13.05 -9.63
CA ALA A 34 7.93 11.76 -9.63
C ALA A 34 6.51 11.83 -9.06
N ILE A 35 6.31 12.61 -7.98
CA ILE A 35 4.99 12.92 -7.41
C ILE A 35 4.77 14.42 -7.43
N LYS A 36 3.55 14.83 -7.78
CA LYS A 36 3.20 16.20 -8.20
C LYS A 36 1.98 16.69 -7.43
N GLY A 37 2.11 16.83 -6.11
CA GLY A 37 1.03 17.32 -5.26
C GLY A 37 0.04 16.22 -4.82
N VAL A 38 0.55 15.04 -4.46
CA VAL A 38 -0.29 13.95 -3.97
C VAL A 38 -0.88 14.29 -2.61
N SER A 39 -2.21 14.14 -2.50
CA SER A 39 -2.96 14.26 -1.25
C SER A 39 -3.78 13.00 -1.03
N LEU A 40 -3.65 12.38 0.15
CA LEU A 40 -4.46 11.24 0.58
C LEU A 40 -4.57 11.21 2.11
N LYS A 41 -5.62 10.56 2.60
CA LYS A 41 -5.86 10.35 4.03
C LYS A 41 -6.20 8.90 4.31
N ILE A 42 -5.74 8.41 5.46
CA ILE A 42 -6.08 7.09 5.99
C ILE A 42 -6.58 7.28 7.41
N HIS A 43 -7.77 6.78 7.72
CA HIS A 43 -8.30 6.77 9.08
C HIS A 43 -7.94 5.48 9.81
N ARG A 44 -8.04 5.48 11.15
CA ARG A 44 -7.74 4.30 11.97
C ARG A 44 -8.65 3.12 11.60
N GLY A 45 -8.05 1.94 11.48
CA GLY A 45 -8.74 0.71 11.10
C GLY A 45 -9.21 0.65 9.64
N GLN A 46 -8.98 1.69 8.84
CA GLN A 46 -9.37 1.74 7.44
C GLN A 46 -8.39 0.95 6.57
N MET A 47 -8.93 0.23 5.59
CA MET A 47 -8.16 -0.43 4.54
C MET A 47 -8.36 0.31 3.23
N ILE A 48 -7.31 0.93 2.69
CA ILE A 48 -7.38 1.68 1.43
C ILE A 48 -6.43 1.16 0.37
N ALA A 49 -6.75 1.39 -0.90
CA ALA A 49 -5.86 1.12 -2.02
C ALA A 49 -5.31 2.41 -2.64
N LEU A 50 -4.04 2.37 -3.05
CA LEU A 50 -3.45 3.30 -4.00
C LEU A 50 -3.19 2.56 -5.31
N LEU A 51 -4.05 2.81 -6.29
CA LEU A 51 -4.06 2.13 -7.59
C LEU A 51 -3.35 2.98 -8.63
N GLY A 52 -2.85 2.34 -9.68
CA GLY A 52 -2.24 3.02 -10.82
C GLY A 52 -1.34 2.11 -11.62
N SER A 53 -1.03 2.50 -12.85
CA SER A 53 -0.09 1.81 -13.73
C SER A 53 1.35 1.86 -13.21
N ASN A 54 2.24 1.06 -13.82
CA ASN A 54 3.67 1.16 -13.53
C ASN A 54 4.19 2.55 -13.90
N GLY A 55 5.02 3.11 -13.02
CA GLY A 55 5.54 4.48 -13.19
C GLY A 55 4.58 5.59 -12.76
N ALA A 56 3.37 5.28 -12.27
CA ALA A 56 2.42 6.30 -11.79
C ALA A 56 2.90 7.07 -10.54
N GLY A 57 3.90 6.56 -9.80
CA GLY A 57 4.43 7.15 -8.57
C GLY A 57 4.03 6.43 -7.27
N LYS A 58 3.41 5.24 -7.37
CA LYS A 58 2.92 4.47 -6.22
C LYS A 58 4.01 4.17 -5.18
N SER A 59 5.08 3.46 -5.57
CA SER A 59 6.20 3.11 -4.67
C SER A 59 6.95 4.36 -4.19
N THR A 60 7.01 5.43 -4.99
CA THR A 60 7.56 6.72 -4.57
C THR A 60 6.72 7.32 -3.45
N THR A 61 5.39 7.23 -3.54
CA THR A 61 4.47 7.67 -2.47
C THR A 61 4.74 6.88 -1.19
N LEU A 62 4.84 5.54 -1.25
CA LEU A 62 5.18 4.71 -0.09
C LEU A 62 6.55 5.05 0.50
N LYS A 63 7.57 5.24 -0.35
CA LYS A 63 8.92 5.63 0.09
C LYS A 63 8.95 7.00 0.76
N SER A 64 8.10 7.95 0.33
CA SER A 64 7.97 9.25 0.99
C SER A 64 7.42 9.08 2.42
N ILE A 65 6.42 8.20 2.59
CA ILE A 65 5.80 7.91 3.89
C ILE A 65 6.77 7.13 4.80
N SER A 66 7.49 6.14 4.28
CA SER A 66 8.42 5.31 5.06
C SER A 66 9.79 5.96 5.31
N GLY A 67 10.10 7.09 4.62
CA GLY A 67 11.39 7.77 4.74
C GLY A 67 12.52 7.13 3.93
N LEU A 68 12.19 6.31 2.93
CA LEU A 68 13.16 5.55 2.12
C LEU A 68 13.51 6.21 0.79
N LEU A 69 13.28 7.51 0.61
CA LEU A 69 13.63 8.23 -0.62
C LEU A 69 15.14 8.48 -0.76
N ALA A 70 15.82 8.80 0.34
CA ALA A 70 17.22 9.26 0.32
C ALA A 70 18.20 8.26 -0.32
N PRO A 71 18.11 6.93 -0.13
CA PRO A 71 18.98 5.97 -0.79
C PRO A 71 18.92 6.03 -2.33
N GLU A 72 17.78 6.45 -2.88
CA GLU A 72 17.56 6.60 -4.32
C GLU A 72 17.67 8.06 -4.78
N ARG A 73 18.30 8.93 -3.96
CA ARG A 73 18.47 10.38 -4.22
C ARG A 73 17.15 11.13 -4.41
N GLY A 74 16.07 10.62 -3.82
CA GLY A 74 14.76 11.26 -3.76
C GLY A 74 14.63 12.15 -2.52
N LEU A 75 13.86 13.22 -2.65
CA LEU A 75 13.50 14.09 -1.54
C LEU A 75 12.10 14.66 -1.70
N VAL A 76 11.42 14.90 -0.57
CA VAL A 76 10.17 15.66 -0.54
C VAL A 76 10.52 17.14 -0.65
N THR A 77 10.00 17.81 -1.69
CA THR A 77 10.27 19.24 -1.96
C THR A 77 9.15 20.16 -1.52
N ARG A 78 7.93 19.60 -1.38
CA ARG A 78 6.75 20.37 -0.99
C ARG A 78 5.72 19.47 -0.29
N GLY A 79 4.81 20.10 0.44
CA GLY A 79 3.71 19.44 1.11
C GLY A 79 4.03 19.03 2.55
N ALA A 80 3.08 18.37 3.18
CA ALA A 80 3.19 17.89 4.55
C ALA A 80 2.85 16.40 4.62
N LEU A 81 3.55 15.67 5.49
CA LEU A 81 3.26 14.29 5.86
C LEU A 81 3.07 14.20 7.36
N THR A 82 1.87 13.84 7.79
CA THR A 82 1.59 13.65 9.20
C THR A 82 1.13 12.22 9.50
N PHE A 83 1.59 11.67 10.60
CA PHE A 83 1.15 10.39 11.15
C PHE A 83 0.75 10.59 12.61
N GLN A 84 -0.47 10.20 12.97
CA GLN A 84 -1.05 10.49 14.30
C GLN A 84 -1.03 11.99 14.63
N GLY A 85 -1.25 12.84 13.63
CA GLY A 85 -1.21 14.31 13.76
C GLY A 85 0.20 14.91 13.95
N LYS A 86 1.27 14.11 13.88
CA LYS A 86 2.66 14.56 14.03
C LYS A 86 3.37 14.56 12.68
N ASP A 87 4.16 15.60 12.41
CA ASP A 87 5.01 15.65 11.22
C ASP A 87 6.06 14.53 11.26
N ILE A 88 6.09 13.70 10.21
CA ILE A 88 7.02 12.58 10.08
C ILE A 88 8.18 12.86 9.12
N LEU A 89 8.20 14.00 8.42
CA LEU A 89 9.29 14.34 7.50
C LEU A 89 10.68 14.31 8.16
N PRO A 90 10.87 14.86 9.39
CA PRO A 90 12.18 14.85 10.05
C PRO A 90 12.55 13.49 10.65
N LEU A 91 11.61 12.52 10.68
CA LEU A 91 11.88 11.22 11.30
C LEU A 91 12.64 10.28 10.37
N SER A 92 13.69 9.63 10.90
CA SER A 92 14.38 8.54 10.21
C SER A 92 13.48 7.30 10.07
N PRO A 93 13.71 6.41 9.07
CA PRO A 93 12.92 5.20 8.88
C PRO A 93 12.72 4.35 10.15
N PRO A 94 13.77 4.07 10.97
CA PRO A 94 13.58 3.33 12.22
C PRO A 94 12.62 4.03 13.21
N LYS A 95 12.63 5.37 13.27
CA LYS A 95 11.72 6.13 14.13
C LYS A 95 10.28 6.05 13.64
N ARG A 96 10.07 6.03 12.31
CA ARG A 96 8.72 5.83 11.72
C ARG A 96 8.21 4.42 12.04
N VAL A 97 9.03 3.38 11.91
CA VAL A 97 8.68 2.01 12.34
C VAL A 97 8.37 1.98 13.85
N ALA A 98 9.16 2.65 14.68
CA ALA A 98 8.92 2.72 16.12
C ALA A 98 7.60 3.43 16.47
N SER A 99 7.10 4.34 15.62
CA SER A 99 5.78 4.96 15.79
C SER A 99 4.61 4.12 15.30
N GLY A 100 4.85 2.91 14.77
CA GLY A 100 3.81 2.00 14.28
C GLY A 100 3.54 2.07 12.77
N LEU A 101 4.39 2.76 11.99
CA LEU A 101 4.27 2.88 10.54
C LEU A 101 5.24 1.91 9.86
N VAL A 102 4.73 0.85 9.23
CA VAL A 102 5.55 -0.24 8.68
C VAL A 102 5.32 -0.39 7.18
N HIS A 103 6.40 -0.59 6.43
CA HIS A 103 6.40 -0.75 5.00
C HIS A 103 6.93 -2.14 4.60
N VAL A 104 6.06 -2.95 4.01
CA VAL A 104 6.43 -4.20 3.32
C VAL A 104 6.78 -3.86 1.89
N LEU A 105 8.06 -3.86 1.60
CA LEU A 105 8.62 -3.47 0.30
C LEU A 105 8.31 -4.52 -0.77
N GLU A 106 8.21 -4.07 -2.01
CA GLU A 106 8.16 -4.93 -3.19
C GLU A 106 9.37 -5.89 -3.22
N GLY A 107 9.16 -7.10 -3.77
CA GLY A 107 10.20 -8.10 -3.95
C GLY A 107 10.51 -8.93 -2.70
N ARG A 108 9.56 -9.05 -1.78
CA ARG A 108 9.61 -10.02 -0.66
C ARG A 108 10.90 -9.95 0.15
N ARG A 109 11.32 -8.76 0.61
CA ARG A 109 12.59 -8.49 1.28
C ARG A 109 12.76 -9.26 2.61
N ILE A 110 12.92 -10.59 2.53
CA ILE A 110 13.16 -11.50 3.66
C ILE A 110 14.66 -11.83 3.80
N PHE A 111 15.06 -12.36 4.93
CA PHE A 111 16.40 -12.91 5.14
C PHE A 111 16.42 -14.38 4.70
N GLU A 112 16.77 -14.64 3.45
CA GLU A 112 16.66 -15.96 2.80
C GLU A 112 17.50 -17.05 3.48
N HIS A 113 18.62 -16.71 4.09
CA HIS A 113 19.53 -17.61 4.78
C HIS A 113 19.08 -17.96 6.22
N LEU A 114 18.14 -17.18 6.78
CA LEU A 114 17.54 -17.43 8.08
C LEU A 114 16.29 -18.31 7.93
N SER A 115 15.85 -18.92 9.04
CA SER A 115 14.56 -19.58 9.10
C SER A 115 13.41 -18.57 9.16
N PRO A 116 12.15 -18.96 8.86
CA PRO A 116 10.97 -18.14 9.13
C PRO A 116 10.91 -17.66 10.59
N GLU A 117 11.16 -18.54 11.55
CA GLU A 117 11.17 -18.17 12.98
C GLU A 117 12.24 -17.13 13.29
N ASP A 118 13.46 -17.27 12.75
CA ASP A 118 14.54 -16.27 12.93
C ASP A 118 14.24 -14.95 12.21
N ASN A 119 13.57 -14.99 11.05
CA ASN A 119 13.08 -13.79 10.37
C ASN A 119 12.08 -13.00 11.23
N LEU A 120 11.14 -13.70 11.89
CA LEU A 120 10.20 -13.10 12.83
C LEU A 120 10.91 -12.55 14.07
N LEU A 121 11.85 -13.30 14.62
CA LEU A 121 12.65 -12.87 15.76
C LEU A 121 13.46 -11.62 15.45
N ALA A 122 14.09 -11.54 14.28
CA ALA A 122 14.86 -10.37 13.84
C ALA A 122 13.99 -9.11 13.72
N ALA A 123 12.72 -9.24 13.30
CA ALA A 123 11.80 -8.11 13.24
C ALA A 123 11.35 -7.62 14.62
N TYR A 124 11.30 -8.52 15.61
CA TYR A 124 10.89 -8.21 16.97
C TYR A 124 12.02 -7.70 17.88
N ALA A 125 13.28 -7.93 17.55
CA ALA A 125 14.46 -7.86 18.44
C ALA A 125 14.62 -6.55 19.26
N THR A 126 13.87 -5.49 18.94
CA THR A 126 13.96 -4.19 19.62
C THR A 126 12.70 -3.84 20.44
N ARG A 127 11.72 -4.76 20.61
CA ARG A 127 10.38 -4.32 21.02
C ARG A 127 9.85 -4.78 22.37
N GLY A 128 10.42 -5.78 23.04
CA GLY A 128 9.81 -6.14 24.29
C GLY A 128 10.23 -7.48 24.90
N SER A 129 9.34 -8.07 25.72
CA SER A 129 9.60 -9.29 26.45
C SER A 129 9.54 -10.54 25.57
N ARG A 130 10.21 -11.62 26.02
CA ARG A 130 10.15 -12.94 25.37
C ARG A 130 8.73 -13.50 25.34
N GLN A 131 7.93 -13.22 26.38
CA GLN A 131 6.53 -13.65 26.41
C GLN A 131 5.73 -13.00 25.28
N ARG A 132 5.84 -11.67 25.12
CA ARG A 132 5.14 -10.93 24.05
C ARG A 132 5.55 -11.38 22.65
N TYR A 133 6.85 -11.70 22.47
CA TYR A 133 7.33 -12.32 21.23
C TYR A 133 6.57 -13.61 20.89
N GLN A 134 6.41 -14.51 21.87
CA GLN A 134 5.73 -15.78 21.64
C GLN A 134 4.25 -15.58 21.28
N GLU A 135 3.57 -14.66 21.96
CA GLU A 135 2.17 -14.33 21.69
C GLU A 135 1.97 -13.86 20.26
N ILE A 136 2.77 -12.86 19.80
CA ILE A 136 2.66 -12.32 18.46
C ILE A 136 3.09 -13.34 17.40
N LYS A 137 4.15 -14.12 17.67
CA LYS A 137 4.59 -15.19 16.77
C LYS A 137 3.50 -16.24 16.55
N GLU A 138 2.80 -16.67 17.60
CA GLU A 138 1.69 -17.61 17.46
C GLU A 138 0.52 -16.98 16.68
N GLN A 139 0.21 -15.70 16.86
CA GLN A 139 -0.78 -14.99 16.04
C GLN A 139 -0.37 -15.00 14.57
N VAL A 140 0.89 -14.67 14.24
CA VAL A 140 1.41 -14.74 12.87
C VAL A 140 1.29 -16.13 12.28
N PHE A 141 1.60 -17.18 13.05
CA PHE A 141 1.48 -18.56 12.60
C PHE A 141 0.01 -19.02 12.45
N ASN A 142 -0.91 -18.43 13.20
CA ASN A 142 -2.34 -18.68 13.00
C ASN A 142 -2.86 -18.07 11.69
N TYR A 143 -2.42 -16.85 11.33
CA TYR A 143 -2.73 -16.27 10.02
C TYR A 143 -2.03 -17.01 8.87
N PHE A 144 -0.82 -17.51 9.10
CA PHE A 144 0.02 -18.16 8.08
C PHE A 144 0.46 -19.58 8.52
N PRO A 145 -0.44 -20.58 8.57
CA PRO A 145 -0.11 -21.93 9.03
C PRO A 145 1.05 -22.58 8.28
N ARG A 146 1.17 -22.31 6.97
CA ARG A 146 2.28 -22.80 6.14
C ARG A 146 3.65 -22.34 6.63
N LEU A 147 3.74 -21.14 7.22
CA LEU A 147 4.99 -20.67 7.84
C LEU A 147 5.33 -21.44 9.11
N LYS A 148 4.31 -21.86 9.88
CA LYS A 148 4.51 -22.70 11.07
C LYS A 148 5.08 -24.06 10.70
N GLU A 149 4.55 -24.70 9.67
CA GLU A 149 5.04 -25.99 9.14
C GLU A 149 6.51 -25.91 8.69
N ARG A 150 6.91 -24.76 8.16
CA ARG A 150 8.25 -24.49 7.65
C ARG A 150 9.12 -23.64 8.59
N ALA A 151 8.71 -23.47 9.85
CA ALA A 151 9.30 -22.52 10.81
C ALA A 151 10.83 -22.63 10.96
N ARG A 152 11.39 -23.83 10.77
CA ARG A 152 12.83 -24.13 10.93
C ARG A 152 13.57 -24.37 9.61
N SER A 153 12.89 -24.33 8.46
CA SER A 153 13.54 -24.45 7.15
C SER A 153 14.22 -23.11 6.77
N LYS A 154 15.12 -23.11 5.77
CA LYS A 154 15.63 -21.83 5.25
C LYS A 154 14.53 -21.09 4.48
N ALA A 155 14.36 -19.80 4.75
CA ALA A 155 13.32 -18.99 4.12
C ALA A 155 13.51 -18.86 2.59
N GLY A 156 14.73 -18.97 2.09
CA GLY A 156 15.00 -19.01 0.65
C GLY A 156 14.40 -20.22 -0.08
N TYR A 157 14.01 -21.28 0.63
CA TYR A 157 13.35 -22.47 0.04
C TYR A 157 11.81 -22.39 0.09
N LEU A 158 11.27 -21.32 0.65
CA LEU A 158 9.85 -21.04 0.59
C LEU A 158 9.38 -20.70 -0.82
N SER A 159 8.16 -21.08 -1.16
CA SER A 159 7.50 -20.59 -2.37
C SER A 159 7.34 -19.08 -2.35
N GLY A 160 7.13 -18.45 -3.51
CA GLY A 160 6.93 -17.02 -3.57
C GLY A 160 5.78 -16.49 -2.70
N GLY A 161 4.69 -17.25 -2.58
CA GLY A 161 3.58 -16.91 -1.69
C GLY A 161 3.95 -17.02 -0.21
N GLU A 162 4.64 -18.07 0.19
CA GLU A 162 5.14 -18.23 1.58
C GLU A 162 6.16 -17.14 1.95
N GLN A 163 7.02 -16.73 1.00
CA GLN A 163 7.93 -15.60 1.23
C GLN A 163 7.17 -14.28 1.42
N GLN A 164 6.08 -14.07 0.66
CA GLN A 164 5.22 -12.90 0.84
C GLN A 164 4.50 -12.93 2.20
N MET A 165 3.97 -14.08 2.59
CA MET A 165 3.38 -14.28 3.92
C MET A 165 4.40 -14.00 5.03
N LEU A 166 5.66 -14.44 4.86
CA LEU A 166 6.73 -14.17 5.83
C LEU A 166 7.06 -12.67 5.89
N ALA A 167 7.09 -11.95 4.76
CA ALA A 167 7.32 -10.51 4.73
C ALA A 167 6.22 -9.75 5.49
N ILE A 168 4.95 -10.15 5.32
CA ILE A 168 3.81 -9.58 6.05
C ILE A 168 3.90 -9.98 7.53
N GLY A 169 4.21 -11.24 7.86
CA GLY A 169 4.40 -11.72 9.22
C GLY A 169 5.47 -10.93 9.98
N ARG A 170 6.59 -10.59 9.33
CA ARG A 170 7.63 -9.73 9.90
C ARG A 170 7.11 -8.32 10.22
N ALA A 171 6.24 -7.76 9.38
CA ALA A 171 5.61 -6.48 9.65
C ALA A 171 4.72 -6.56 10.90
N LEU A 172 3.92 -7.64 11.05
CA LEU A 172 3.06 -7.86 12.21
C LEU A 172 3.84 -8.00 13.53
N MET A 173 5.05 -8.59 13.50
CA MET A 173 5.92 -8.69 14.68
C MET A 173 6.27 -7.32 15.28
N THR A 174 6.08 -6.24 14.55
CA THR A 174 6.32 -4.88 15.03
C THR A 174 5.09 -4.22 15.65
N GLU A 175 3.96 -4.90 15.78
CA GLU A 175 2.68 -4.38 16.31
C GLU A 175 2.32 -3.02 15.64
N PRO A 176 2.13 -3.00 14.32
CA PRO A 176 1.94 -1.76 13.57
C PRO A 176 0.55 -1.16 13.79
N GLU A 177 0.44 0.17 13.69
CA GLU A 177 -0.85 0.86 13.53
C GLU A 177 -1.25 1.02 12.05
N LEU A 178 -0.23 1.10 11.18
CA LEU A 178 -0.38 1.16 9.72
C LEU A 178 0.63 0.24 9.04
N ILE A 179 0.13 -0.70 8.24
CA ILE A 179 0.94 -1.50 7.31
C ILE A 179 0.74 -0.96 5.91
N MET A 180 1.84 -0.66 5.25
CA MET A 180 1.88 -0.32 3.83
C MET A 180 2.44 -1.51 3.05
N LEU A 181 1.71 -1.97 2.03
CA LEU A 181 2.06 -3.13 1.21
C LEU A 181 2.31 -2.68 -0.23
N ASP A 182 3.55 -2.84 -0.71
CA ASP A 182 3.95 -2.46 -2.07
C ASP A 182 3.87 -3.66 -3.01
N GLU A 183 2.84 -3.69 -3.86
CA GLU A 183 2.53 -4.72 -4.85
C GLU A 183 2.63 -6.17 -4.31
N PRO A 184 1.91 -6.49 -3.20
CA PRO A 184 2.01 -7.81 -2.57
C PRO A 184 1.51 -8.96 -3.46
N SER A 185 0.74 -8.68 -4.52
CA SER A 185 0.24 -9.68 -5.48
C SER A 185 1.26 -10.05 -6.57
N LEU A 186 2.35 -9.27 -6.72
CA LEU A 186 3.26 -9.41 -7.86
C LEU A 186 3.90 -10.80 -7.94
N GLY A 187 3.73 -11.46 -9.11
CA GLY A 187 4.30 -12.76 -9.39
C GLY A 187 3.70 -13.92 -8.58
N LEU A 188 2.46 -13.75 -8.09
CA LEU A 188 1.68 -14.79 -7.43
C LEU A 188 0.55 -15.29 -8.32
N SER A 189 0.10 -16.54 -8.08
CA SER A 189 -1.09 -17.06 -8.74
C SER A 189 -2.35 -16.34 -8.22
N PRO A 190 -3.42 -16.24 -9.04
CA PRO A 190 -4.66 -15.58 -8.62
C PRO A 190 -5.23 -16.12 -7.31
N LEU A 191 -5.15 -17.43 -7.08
CA LEU A 191 -5.62 -18.06 -5.85
C LEU A 191 -4.82 -17.60 -4.61
N LEU A 192 -3.50 -17.50 -4.72
CA LEU A 192 -2.65 -16.99 -3.64
C LEU A 192 -2.85 -15.51 -3.37
N VAL A 193 -3.11 -14.71 -4.41
CA VAL A 193 -3.45 -13.29 -4.25
C VAL A 193 -4.73 -13.15 -3.42
N GLN A 194 -5.76 -13.91 -3.76
CA GLN A 194 -7.01 -13.92 -3.01
C GLN A 194 -6.78 -14.33 -1.56
N GLU A 195 -6.08 -15.45 -1.32
CA GLU A 195 -5.75 -15.95 0.02
C GLU A 195 -5.04 -14.88 0.86
N ILE A 196 -3.99 -14.24 0.31
CA ILE A 196 -3.22 -13.20 1.02
C ILE A 196 -4.09 -11.98 1.31
N PHE A 197 -4.92 -11.54 0.38
CA PHE A 197 -5.77 -10.36 0.58
C PHE A 197 -6.88 -10.62 1.59
N GLU A 198 -7.45 -11.81 1.63
CA GLU A 198 -8.40 -12.23 2.66
C GLU A 198 -7.75 -12.23 4.05
N ILE A 199 -6.52 -12.76 4.18
CA ILE A 199 -5.77 -12.73 5.44
C ILE A 199 -5.46 -11.28 5.86
N ILE A 200 -5.04 -10.41 4.96
CA ILE A 200 -4.79 -8.99 5.27
C ILE A 200 -6.08 -8.32 5.77
N ARG A 201 -7.23 -8.62 5.16
CA ARG A 201 -8.53 -8.12 5.59
C ARG A 201 -8.94 -8.66 6.96
N GLU A 202 -8.64 -9.92 7.25
CA GLU A 202 -8.87 -10.54 8.57
C GLU A 202 -8.01 -9.83 9.64
N ILE A 203 -6.71 -9.63 9.38
CA ILE A 203 -5.80 -8.88 10.26
C ILE A 203 -6.33 -7.46 10.53
N ASN A 204 -6.76 -6.75 9.48
CA ASN A 204 -7.33 -5.41 9.62
C ASN A 204 -8.56 -5.42 10.55
N LYS A 205 -9.48 -6.37 10.37
CA LYS A 205 -10.71 -6.48 11.17
C LYS A 205 -10.46 -6.89 12.61
N GLU A 206 -9.59 -7.87 12.85
CA GLU A 206 -9.37 -8.46 14.17
C GLU A 206 -8.44 -7.59 15.03
N GLN A 207 -7.40 -7.01 14.43
CA GLN A 207 -6.40 -6.24 15.16
C GLN A 207 -6.60 -4.72 15.05
N GLY A 208 -7.51 -4.26 14.19
CA GLY A 208 -7.72 -2.82 13.96
C GLY A 208 -6.55 -2.12 13.24
N VAL A 209 -5.61 -2.89 12.68
CA VAL A 209 -4.46 -2.35 11.95
C VAL A 209 -4.93 -1.71 10.65
N SER A 210 -4.58 -0.44 10.42
CA SER A 210 -4.87 0.22 9.15
C SER A 210 -3.99 -0.30 8.04
N VAL A 211 -4.50 -0.34 6.80
CA VAL A 211 -3.76 -0.90 5.66
C VAL A 211 -3.77 0.08 4.48
N LEU A 212 -2.58 0.37 3.94
CA LEU A 212 -2.41 0.99 2.64
C LEU A 212 -1.89 -0.07 1.65
N LEU A 213 -2.79 -0.54 0.80
CA LEU A 213 -2.50 -1.52 -0.24
C LEU A 213 -2.15 -0.80 -1.54
N VAL A 214 -0.93 -0.94 -2.01
CA VAL A 214 -0.49 -0.38 -3.30
C VAL A 214 -0.46 -1.49 -4.34
N GLU A 215 -1.22 -1.32 -5.41
CA GLU A 215 -1.42 -2.37 -6.41
C GLU A 215 -1.58 -1.84 -7.83
N GLN A 216 -1.15 -2.66 -8.78
CA GLN A 216 -1.50 -2.52 -10.18
C GLN A 216 -2.79 -3.29 -10.50
N ASN A 217 -3.00 -4.45 -9.85
CA ASN A 217 -4.21 -5.25 -10.01
C ASN A 217 -5.40 -4.63 -9.27
N ALA A 218 -6.04 -3.65 -9.92
CA ALA A 218 -7.15 -2.92 -9.34
C ALA A 218 -8.34 -3.81 -8.98
N ALA A 219 -8.63 -4.85 -9.78
CA ALA A 219 -9.75 -5.76 -9.53
C ALA A 219 -9.59 -6.49 -8.19
N ALA A 220 -8.40 -7.06 -7.94
CA ALA A 220 -8.12 -7.78 -6.71
C ALA A 220 -8.09 -6.82 -5.50
N ALA A 221 -7.47 -5.64 -5.64
CA ALA A 221 -7.39 -4.66 -4.55
C ALA A 221 -8.78 -4.12 -4.16
N LEU A 222 -9.59 -3.70 -5.14
CA LEU A 222 -10.93 -3.14 -4.88
C LEU A 222 -11.90 -4.16 -4.27
N ALA A 223 -11.63 -5.45 -4.36
CA ALA A 223 -12.47 -6.47 -3.72
C ALA A 223 -12.35 -6.48 -2.19
N VAL A 224 -11.25 -5.95 -1.64
CA VAL A 224 -10.93 -6.09 -0.21
C VAL A 224 -10.81 -4.78 0.56
N VAL A 225 -10.68 -3.63 -0.13
CA VAL A 225 -10.52 -2.31 0.50
C VAL A 225 -11.84 -1.57 0.66
N ASP A 226 -11.86 -0.58 1.55
CA ASP A 226 -13.02 0.29 1.80
C ASP A 226 -13.03 1.48 0.83
N TYR A 227 -11.87 2.06 0.56
CA TYR A 227 -11.68 3.27 -0.23
C TYR A 227 -10.46 3.14 -1.14
N ALA A 228 -10.43 3.86 -2.26
CA ALA A 228 -9.28 3.82 -3.14
C ALA A 228 -8.94 5.19 -3.74
N TYR A 229 -7.65 5.38 -3.97
CA TYR A 229 -7.08 6.49 -4.73
C TYR A 229 -6.49 5.94 -6.03
N LEU A 230 -6.77 6.60 -7.15
CA LEU A 230 -6.17 6.30 -8.44
C LEU A 230 -5.08 7.31 -8.74
N LEU A 231 -3.87 6.82 -8.94
CA LEU A 231 -2.67 7.63 -9.21
C LEU A 231 -2.27 7.50 -10.68
N GLU A 232 -2.12 8.63 -11.37
CA GLU A 232 -1.60 8.68 -12.74
C GLU A 232 -0.56 9.80 -12.86
N ASN A 233 0.60 9.48 -13.44
CA ASN A 233 1.66 10.46 -13.73
C ASN A 233 2.04 11.36 -12.54
N GLY A 234 2.00 10.81 -11.32
CA GLY A 234 2.33 11.52 -10.09
C GLY A 234 1.20 12.34 -9.48
N HIS A 235 -0.04 12.24 -9.97
CA HIS A 235 -1.22 12.93 -9.45
C HIS A 235 -2.30 11.93 -9.03
N VAL A 236 -3.04 12.24 -7.98
CA VAL A 236 -4.32 11.56 -7.68
C VAL A 236 -5.37 12.11 -8.66
N VAL A 237 -5.87 11.25 -9.55
CA VAL A 237 -6.87 11.63 -10.57
C VAL A 237 -8.29 11.29 -10.18
N MET A 238 -8.45 10.33 -9.26
CA MET A 238 -9.74 9.90 -8.72
C MET A 238 -9.57 9.38 -7.30
N SER A 239 -10.59 9.57 -6.48
CA SER A 239 -10.68 8.92 -5.18
C SER A 239 -12.15 8.69 -4.84
N ALA A 240 -12.51 7.51 -4.37
CA ALA A 240 -13.88 7.13 -4.02
C ALA A 240 -13.90 5.87 -3.15
N ASP A 241 -15.09 5.59 -2.58
CA ASP A 241 -15.36 4.29 -1.98
C ASP A 241 -15.11 3.18 -3.00
N ALA A 242 -14.59 2.04 -2.55
CA ALA A 242 -14.22 0.94 -3.44
C ALA A 242 -15.41 0.42 -4.28
N ALA A 243 -16.62 0.44 -3.72
CA ALA A 243 -17.83 0.08 -4.44
C ALA A 243 -18.10 1.04 -5.62
N VAL A 244 -18.03 2.34 -5.38
CA VAL A 244 -18.21 3.38 -6.40
C VAL A 244 -17.13 3.29 -7.48
N MET A 245 -15.89 3.04 -7.07
CA MET A 245 -14.75 2.93 -8.00
C MET A 245 -14.88 1.70 -8.90
N ARG A 246 -15.40 0.58 -8.40
CA ARG A 246 -15.67 -0.64 -9.20
C ARG A 246 -16.72 -0.43 -10.28
N GLU A 247 -17.72 0.43 -10.02
CA GLU A 247 -18.80 0.73 -10.96
C GLU A 247 -18.44 1.82 -11.97
N ASN A 248 -17.32 2.52 -11.77
CA ASN A 248 -16.89 3.60 -12.64
C ASN A 248 -16.46 3.06 -14.02
N PRO A 249 -17.07 3.52 -15.14
CA PRO A 249 -16.76 3.02 -16.48
C PRO A 249 -15.31 3.20 -16.90
N ASP A 250 -14.69 4.33 -16.56
CA ASP A 250 -13.29 4.60 -16.90
C ASP A 250 -12.36 3.62 -16.15
N VAL A 251 -12.68 3.30 -14.87
CA VAL A 251 -11.92 2.33 -14.08
C VAL A 251 -12.12 0.91 -14.63
N GLN A 252 -13.35 0.56 -15.02
CA GLN A 252 -13.64 -0.73 -15.63
C GLN A 252 -12.90 -0.92 -16.96
N GLU A 253 -12.89 0.09 -17.80
CA GLU A 253 -12.24 0.02 -19.11
C GLU A 253 -10.72 -0.08 -19.00
N PHE A 254 -10.09 0.77 -18.16
CA PHE A 254 -8.63 0.93 -18.15
C PHE A 254 -7.90 0.09 -17.10
N TYR A 255 -8.59 -0.32 -16.01
CA TYR A 255 -7.94 -0.98 -14.87
C TYR A 255 -8.53 -2.31 -14.46
N LEU A 256 -9.80 -2.62 -14.83
CA LEU A 256 -10.45 -3.87 -14.47
C LEU A 256 -10.51 -4.88 -15.65
N GLY A 257 -9.95 -4.54 -16.80
CA GLY A 257 -9.96 -5.43 -17.97
C GLY A 257 -11.36 -5.66 -18.54
N GLY A 258 -12.16 -4.61 -18.62
CA GLY A 258 -13.54 -4.66 -19.13
C GLY A 258 -13.62 -5.39 -20.46
N SER A 259 -14.48 -6.39 -20.54
CA SER A 259 -14.74 -7.25 -21.71
C SER A 259 -15.49 -6.53 -22.85
N GLY A 260 -15.45 -5.21 -22.88
CA GLY A 260 -15.92 -4.42 -24.02
C GLY A 260 -14.93 -4.57 -25.17
N LYS A 261 -15.36 -5.07 -26.32
CA LYS A 261 -14.63 -4.92 -27.57
C LYS A 261 -14.27 -3.47 -27.72
N VAL A 262 -12.99 -3.13 -27.44
CA VAL A 262 -12.50 -1.79 -27.68
C VAL A 262 -12.55 -1.57 -29.18
N ASP A 263 -13.55 -0.86 -29.66
CA ASP A 263 -13.60 -0.39 -31.02
C ASP A 263 -12.55 0.73 -31.15
N TYR A 264 -11.32 0.34 -31.43
CA TYR A 264 -10.16 1.24 -31.60
C TYR A 264 -10.40 2.33 -32.66
N LEU A 265 -11.41 2.14 -33.52
CA LEU A 265 -11.82 3.10 -34.57
C LEU A 265 -12.67 4.26 -34.01
N ASN A 266 -13.34 4.06 -32.87
CA ASN A 266 -14.23 5.04 -32.25
C ASN A 266 -13.72 5.67 -30.94
N VAL A 267 -12.49 5.37 -30.51
CA VAL A 267 -11.87 6.05 -29.38
C VAL A 267 -11.65 7.53 -29.77
N LYS A 268 -12.57 8.37 -29.35
CA LYS A 268 -12.45 9.82 -29.55
C LYS A 268 -11.24 10.35 -28.77
N HIS A 269 -10.09 10.43 -29.41
CA HIS A 269 -8.86 11.08 -28.91
C HIS A 269 -9.08 12.49 -28.34
N TYR A 270 -10.26 13.07 -28.59
CA TYR A 270 -10.66 14.42 -28.20
C TYR A 270 -10.84 14.61 -26.69
N ARG A 271 -11.26 13.58 -25.92
CA ARG A 271 -11.43 13.71 -24.46
C ARG A 271 -10.11 13.66 -23.69
N ARG A 272 -9.10 12.99 -24.21
CA ARG A 272 -7.77 12.93 -23.60
C ARG A 272 -7.06 14.30 -23.61
N ARG A 273 -7.16 15.08 -24.68
CA ARG A 273 -6.47 16.40 -24.80
C ARG A 273 -7.04 17.49 -23.88
N LYS A 274 -8.34 17.48 -23.56
CA LYS A 274 -8.94 18.53 -22.71
C LYS A 274 -8.68 18.35 -21.20
N ARG A 275 -8.33 17.15 -20.71
CA ARG A 275 -8.02 16.92 -19.29
C ARG A 275 -6.58 17.27 -18.91
N TRP A 276 -5.69 17.46 -19.89
CA TRP A 276 -4.26 17.71 -19.65
C TRP A 276 -3.81 19.14 -19.89
N LEU A 277 -4.71 20.06 -20.22
CA LEU A 277 -4.41 21.45 -20.53
C LEU A 277 -5.24 22.44 -19.70
N ALA A 278 -5.84 22.02 -18.59
CA ALA A 278 -6.50 22.92 -17.65
C ALA A 278 -5.85 22.86 -16.27
#